data_c1c7fb23a821c1d9eacce1bd23285f79
#
_entry.id   c1c7fb23a821c1d9eacce1bd23285f79
#
_cell.length_a   1.000
_cell.length_b   1.000
_cell.length_c   1.000
_cell.angle_alpha   90.00
_cell.angle_beta   90.00
_cell.angle_gamma   90.00
#
_symmetry.space_group_name_H-M   'P 1'
#
loop_
_entity.id
_entity.type
_entity.pdbx_description
1 polymer ?
#
loop_
_entity_poly.entity_id
_entity_poly.type
_entity_poly.pdbx_seq_one_letter_code
_entity_poly.pdbx_strand_id
1 'polypeptide(L)'
;LLLPITYPIAKGLDRVLGREMSNGYNRQQLDKLLEMHMTEKEITMDDQRLLSSALHFSSKVVEEIMTPLKDVFAISVTDNLDFDHLKAIYTSGYTRIPVYHNREDCIVGILFTKDLILVDPNDEIPVASILPFCSRALNAAPKGTSLEKLLADMQQTRSHLYYVTESQFGSSGTALGKGLPRVDRV
;
A
#
# COMPACT_ATOMS: atom_id res chain seq x y z
N LEU A 1 -54.72 24.44 18.96
CA LEU A 1 -55.02 25.09 20.25
C LEU A 1 -53.98 24.77 21.36
N LEU A 2 -53.23 23.68 21.32
CA LEU A 2 -52.23 23.26 22.32
C LEU A 2 -50.81 23.80 22.08
N LEU A 3 -50.52 24.39 20.92
CA LEU A 3 -49.24 24.91 20.50
C LEU A 3 -48.54 25.86 21.51
N PRO A 4 -49.24 26.81 22.15
CA PRO A 4 -48.57 27.75 23.09
C PRO A 4 -48.09 27.10 24.38
N ILE A 5 -48.65 25.94 24.76
CA ILE A 5 -48.25 25.20 25.97
C ILE A 5 -47.17 24.19 25.64
N THR A 6 -47.25 23.53 24.48
CA THR A 6 -46.28 22.49 24.04
C THR A 6 -44.90 23.07 23.71
N TYR A 7 -44.85 24.29 23.15
CA TYR A 7 -43.63 24.95 22.75
C TYR A 7 -42.63 25.22 23.92
N PRO A 8 -43.07 25.82 25.06
CA PRO A 8 -42.19 26.04 26.18
C PRO A 8 -41.75 24.72 26.86
N ILE A 9 -42.63 23.71 26.88
CA ILE A 9 -42.29 22.38 27.42
C ILE A 9 -41.26 21.69 26.55
N ALA A 10 -41.39 21.67 25.25
CA ALA A 10 -40.43 21.10 24.30
C ALA A 10 -39.06 21.81 24.46
N LYS A 11 -39.04 23.13 24.52
CA LYS A 11 -37.80 23.91 24.70
C LYS A 11 -37.12 23.69 26.05
N GLY A 12 -37.95 23.42 27.09
CA GLY A 12 -37.46 23.01 28.41
C GLY A 12 -36.83 21.61 28.40
N LEU A 13 -37.49 20.66 27.72
CA LEU A 13 -36.98 19.30 27.53
C LEU A 13 -35.70 19.29 26.71
N ASP A 14 -35.64 20.05 25.60
CA ASP A 14 -34.39 20.15 24.77
C ASP A 14 -33.20 20.70 25.56
N ARG A 15 -33.48 21.53 26.58
CA ARG A 15 -32.44 22.08 27.46
C ARG A 15 -31.96 21.09 28.53
N VAL A 16 -32.85 20.19 28.99
CA VAL A 16 -32.57 19.18 30.02
C VAL A 16 -31.99 17.90 29.42
N LEU A 17 -32.54 17.42 28.29
CA LEU A 17 -32.04 16.21 27.60
C LEU A 17 -30.84 16.47 26.71
N GLY A 18 -30.45 17.75 26.47
CA GLY A 18 -29.42 18.08 25.50
C GLY A 18 -29.97 17.99 24.06
N ARG A 19 -29.40 18.77 23.16
CA ARG A 19 -29.64 18.61 21.72
C ARG A 19 -29.33 17.16 21.36
N GLU A 20 -30.24 16.52 20.62
CA GLU A 20 -29.95 15.26 19.95
C GLU A 20 -28.55 15.39 19.35
N MET A 21 -27.61 14.58 19.85
CA MET A 21 -26.30 14.46 19.22
C MET A 21 -26.59 14.06 17.78
N SER A 22 -26.10 14.86 16.85
CA SER A 22 -26.17 14.54 15.42
C SER A 22 -25.81 13.06 15.27
N ASN A 23 -26.69 12.29 14.62
CA ASN A 23 -26.57 10.83 14.41
C ASN A 23 -25.35 10.46 13.54
N GLY A 24 -24.19 11.03 13.83
CA GLY A 24 -22.90 10.62 13.26
C GLY A 24 -22.41 9.38 13.98
N TYR A 25 -22.68 8.21 13.46
CA TYR A 25 -22.09 6.99 13.99
C TYR A 25 -20.56 7.05 13.87
N ASN A 26 -19.90 6.79 14.99
CA ASN A 26 -18.45 6.59 14.97
C ASN A 26 -18.16 5.24 14.25
N ARG A 27 -16.95 5.10 13.65
CA ARG A 27 -16.55 3.87 12.93
C ARG A 27 -16.77 2.60 13.75
N GLN A 28 -16.47 2.63 15.05
CA GLN A 28 -16.70 1.51 15.96
C GLN A 28 -18.19 1.19 16.18
N GLN A 29 -19.05 2.21 16.15
CA GLN A 29 -20.50 2.03 16.25
C GLN A 29 -21.07 1.46 14.94
N LEU A 30 -20.49 1.88 13.79
CA LEU A 30 -20.87 1.35 12.49
C LEU A 30 -20.51 -0.13 12.35
N ASP A 31 -19.33 -0.52 12.84
CA ASP A 31 -18.89 -1.92 12.84
C ASP A 31 -19.82 -2.81 13.68
N LYS A 32 -20.21 -2.33 14.87
CA LYS A 32 -21.21 -3.01 15.71
C LYS A 32 -22.61 -3.06 15.09
N LEU A 33 -23.02 -2.02 14.38
CA LEU A 33 -24.30 -2.02 13.64
C LEU A 33 -24.29 -3.08 12.53
N LEU A 34 -23.20 -3.22 11.80
CA LEU A 34 -23.02 -4.27 10.80
C LEU A 34 -23.12 -5.66 11.43
N GLU A 35 -22.49 -5.87 12.59
CA GLU A 35 -22.58 -7.12 13.33
C GLU A 35 -24.02 -7.45 13.79
N MET A 36 -24.77 -6.45 14.23
CA MET A 36 -26.17 -6.62 14.66
C MET A 36 -27.11 -6.96 13.49
N HIS A 37 -26.95 -6.33 12.32
CA HIS A 37 -27.81 -6.56 11.15
C HIS A 37 -27.58 -7.92 10.47
N MET A 38 -26.49 -8.61 10.77
CA MET A 38 -26.29 -10.01 10.34
C MET A 38 -27.38 -10.97 10.85
N THR A 39 -27.95 -10.65 12.01
CA THR A 39 -29.00 -11.48 12.65
C THR A 39 -30.31 -11.44 11.85
N GLU A 40 -30.52 -10.42 11.02
CA GLU A 40 -31.74 -10.19 10.23
C GLU A 40 -31.70 -10.75 8.80
N LYS A 41 -30.63 -11.49 8.41
CA LYS A 41 -30.46 -12.14 7.09
C LYS A 41 -30.37 -11.21 5.86
N GLU A 42 -30.26 -9.91 6.03
CA GLU A 42 -30.16 -8.96 4.92
C GLU A 42 -28.71 -8.79 4.42
N ILE A 43 -27.70 -9.07 5.27
CA ILE A 43 -26.27 -8.92 4.96
C ILE A 43 -25.60 -10.29 5.07
N THR A 44 -24.88 -10.68 4.02
CA THR A 44 -24.12 -11.93 4.06
C THR A 44 -22.83 -11.77 4.86
N MET A 45 -22.24 -12.90 5.32
CA MET A 45 -20.95 -12.90 6.02
C MET A 45 -19.83 -12.28 5.17
N ASP A 46 -19.89 -12.45 3.87
CA ASP A 46 -18.89 -11.89 2.95
C ASP A 46 -19.05 -10.38 2.79
N ASP A 47 -20.29 -9.89 2.71
CA ASP A 47 -20.59 -8.44 2.67
C ASP A 47 -20.10 -7.75 3.94
N GLN A 48 -20.34 -8.35 5.10
CA GLN A 48 -19.85 -7.82 6.38
C GLN A 48 -18.31 -7.73 6.40
N ARG A 49 -17.61 -8.80 5.98
CA ARG A 49 -16.14 -8.80 5.94
C ARG A 49 -15.61 -7.71 5.03
N LEU A 50 -16.23 -7.51 3.88
CA LEU A 50 -15.87 -6.45 2.94
C LEU A 50 -16.07 -5.06 3.55
N LEU A 51 -17.24 -4.80 4.15
CA LEU A 51 -17.55 -3.52 4.78
C LEU A 51 -16.66 -3.23 5.98
N SER A 52 -16.45 -4.20 6.87
CA SER A 52 -15.54 -4.06 8.02
C SER A 52 -14.10 -3.81 7.55
N SER A 53 -13.62 -4.56 6.56
CA SER A 53 -12.30 -4.35 5.97
C SER A 53 -12.14 -2.95 5.37
N ALA A 54 -13.17 -2.45 4.69
CA ALA A 54 -13.18 -1.10 4.12
C ALA A 54 -13.13 0.00 5.21
N LEU A 55 -13.86 -0.19 6.32
CA LEU A 55 -13.82 0.72 7.46
C LEU A 55 -12.45 0.78 8.13
N HIS A 56 -11.77 -0.36 8.22
CA HIS A 56 -10.44 -0.45 8.82
C HIS A 56 -9.31 -0.05 7.88
N PHE A 57 -9.53 -0.09 6.55
CA PHE A 57 -8.51 0.20 5.54
C PHE A 57 -7.88 1.59 5.73
N SER A 58 -8.69 2.62 5.94
CA SER A 58 -8.19 4.00 6.08
C SER A 58 -7.42 4.26 7.38
N SER A 59 -7.54 3.39 8.39
CA SER A 59 -6.82 3.50 9.66
C SER A 59 -5.49 2.74 9.66
N LYS A 60 -5.28 1.81 8.73
CA LYS A 60 -4.05 1.03 8.63
C LYS A 60 -2.92 1.81 7.99
N VAL A 61 -1.70 1.51 8.43
CA VAL A 61 -0.46 2.06 7.88
C VAL A 61 0.29 1.03 7.06
N VAL A 62 1.18 1.51 6.19
CA VAL A 62 1.95 0.67 5.27
C VAL A 62 2.79 -0.38 6.00
N GLU A 63 3.36 -0.02 7.14
CA GLU A 63 4.20 -0.91 7.96
C GLU A 63 3.48 -2.21 8.36
N GLU A 64 2.15 -2.16 8.55
CA GLU A 64 1.37 -3.33 8.96
C GLU A 64 1.21 -4.40 7.87
N ILE A 65 1.32 -3.99 6.59
CA ILE A 65 1.06 -4.90 5.46
C ILE A 65 2.26 -5.11 4.54
N MET A 66 3.36 -4.36 4.75
CA MET A 66 4.54 -4.47 3.91
C MET A 66 5.18 -5.86 4.00
N THR A 67 5.76 -6.33 2.90
CA THR A 67 6.59 -7.53 2.90
C THR A 67 7.98 -7.19 3.40
N PRO A 68 8.52 -7.89 4.42
CA PRO A 68 9.89 -7.68 4.88
C PRO A 68 10.91 -7.97 3.77
N LEU A 69 11.96 -7.15 3.67
CA LEU A 69 12.96 -7.25 2.61
C LEU A 69 13.61 -8.65 2.50
N LYS A 70 13.80 -9.33 3.63
CA LYS A 70 14.32 -10.70 3.71
C LYS A 70 13.48 -11.75 2.97
N ASP A 71 12.19 -11.45 2.77
CA ASP A 71 11.22 -12.34 2.13
C ASP A 71 10.99 -11.94 0.66
N VAL A 72 11.68 -10.90 0.18
CA VAL A 72 11.56 -10.39 -1.19
C VAL A 72 12.58 -11.07 -2.10
N PHE A 73 12.11 -11.59 -3.23
CA PHE A 73 12.99 -12.07 -4.29
C PHE A 73 13.62 -10.87 -5.01
N ALA A 74 14.90 -10.67 -4.83
CA ALA A 74 15.68 -9.58 -5.42
C ALA A 74 16.96 -10.14 -6.06
N ILE A 75 17.54 -9.43 -7.03
CA ILE A 75 18.77 -9.81 -7.71
C ILE A 75 19.84 -8.72 -7.56
N SER A 76 21.12 -9.11 -7.60
CA SER A 76 22.21 -8.15 -7.54
C SER A 76 22.42 -7.47 -8.89
N VAL A 77 22.83 -6.19 -8.86
CA VAL A 77 23.25 -5.46 -10.05
C VAL A 77 24.47 -6.08 -10.73
N THR A 78 25.28 -6.83 -9.96
CA THR A 78 26.50 -7.51 -10.43
C THR A 78 26.25 -8.89 -11.01
N ASP A 79 25.04 -9.44 -10.87
CA ASP A 79 24.70 -10.75 -11.40
C ASP A 79 24.65 -10.71 -12.93
N ASN A 80 25.00 -11.84 -13.56
CA ASN A 80 24.84 -12.02 -14.98
C ASN A 80 23.52 -12.73 -15.28
N LEU A 81 22.87 -12.33 -16.35
CA LEU A 81 21.63 -12.94 -16.81
C LEU A 81 21.93 -14.18 -17.66
N ASP A 82 22.50 -15.18 -17.02
CA ASP A 82 22.70 -16.51 -17.58
C ASP A 82 21.41 -17.36 -17.52
N PHE A 83 21.51 -18.58 -18.00
CA PHE A 83 20.37 -19.50 -18.06
C PHE A 83 19.80 -19.80 -16.66
N ASP A 84 20.65 -19.96 -15.65
CA ASP A 84 20.21 -20.33 -14.30
C ASP A 84 19.51 -19.15 -13.61
N HIS A 85 20.02 -17.93 -13.75
CA HIS A 85 19.37 -16.72 -13.24
C HIS A 85 18.03 -16.46 -13.95
N LEU A 86 17.98 -16.55 -15.28
CA LEU A 86 16.72 -16.40 -16.01
C LEU A 86 15.70 -17.46 -15.62
N LYS A 87 16.13 -18.71 -15.45
CA LYS A 87 15.27 -19.81 -14.98
C LYS A 87 14.75 -19.52 -13.57
N ALA A 88 15.59 -19.05 -12.66
CA ALA A 88 15.18 -18.68 -11.30
C ALA A 88 14.13 -17.56 -11.33
N ILE A 89 14.34 -16.52 -12.16
CA ILE A 89 13.41 -15.43 -12.36
C ILE A 89 12.04 -15.93 -12.85
N TYR A 90 12.02 -16.74 -13.90
CA TYR A 90 10.77 -17.28 -14.44
C TYR A 90 10.07 -18.25 -13.47
N THR A 91 10.84 -19.06 -12.74
CA THR A 91 10.29 -19.98 -11.75
C THR A 91 9.70 -19.24 -10.54
N SER A 92 10.26 -18.10 -10.15
CA SER A 92 9.74 -17.27 -9.05
C SER A 92 8.33 -16.73 -9.33
N GLY A 93 7.96 -16.58 -10.61
CA GLY A 93 6.65 -16.07 -11.03
C GLY A 93 6.46 -14.56 -10.81
N TYR A 94 7.46 -13.84 -10.30
CA TYR A 94 7.36 -12.40 -10.10
C TYR A 94 7.57 -11.62 -11.39
N THR A 95 6.72 -10.65 -11.63
CA THR A 95 6.80 -9.77 -12.82
C THR A 95 7.66 -8.53 -12.61
N ARG A 96 7.94 -8.17 -11.35
CA ARG A 96 8.75 -7.03 -10.95
C ARG A 96 9.75 -7.48 -9.92
N ILE A 97 11.01 -7.33 -10.23
CA ILE A 97 12.12 -7.84 -9.43
C ILE A 97 12.97 -6.65 -9.00
N PRO A 98 13.05 -6.36 -7.70
CA PRO A 98 13.97 -5.36 -7.18
C PRO A 98 15.42 -5.74 -7.47
N VAL A 99 16.22 -4.73 -7.86
CA VAL A 99 17.65 -4.89 -8.09
C VAL A 99 18.40 -4.13 -7.01
N TYR A 100 19.30 -4.81 -6.30
CA TYR A 100 20.10 -4.20 -5.24
C TYR A 100 21.58 -4.06 -5.64
N HIS A 101 22.27 -3.12 -4.98
CA HIS A 101 23.71 -2.91 -5.16
C HIS A 101 24.46 -3.12 -3.86
N ASN A 102 25.44 -4.00 -3.85
CA ASN A 102 26.29 -4.40 -2.72
C ASN A 102 25.55 -5.01 -1.52
N ARG A 103 24.44 -4.44 -1.10
CA ARG A 103 23.63 -4.88 0.04
C ARG A 103 22.16 -4.94 -0.37
N GLU A 104 21.47 -5.94 0.13
CA GLU A 104 20.04 -6.15 -0.16
C GLU A 104 19.15 -4.96 0.21
N ASP A 105 19.57 -4.14 1.18
CA ASP A 105 18.89 -2.93 1.60
C ASP A 105 19.10 -1.72 0.66
N CYS A 106 19.99 -1.84 -0.32
CA CYS A 106 20.28 -0.79 -1.29
C CYS A 106 19.64 -1.09 -2.65
N ILE A 107 18.34 -0.87 -2.75
CA ILE A 107 17.60 -1.07 -4.00
C ILE A 107 17.90 0.07 -4.97
N VAL A 108 18.42 -0.25 -6.15
CA VAL A 108 18.80 0.71 -7.19
C VAL A 108 17.83 0.78 -8.35
N GLY A 109 16.95 -0.21 -8.50
CA GLY A 109 15.99 -0.24 -9.61
C GLY A 109 15.02 -1.40 -9.51
N ILE A 110 14.12 -1.45 -10.48
CA ILE A 110 13.17 -2.55 -10.65
C ILE A 110 13.32 -3.09 -12.06
N LEU A 111 13.58 -4.37 -12.17
CA LEU A 111 13.62 -5.09 -13.44
C LEU A 111 12.26 -5.73 -13.71
N PHE A 112 11.78 -5.60 -14.94
CA PHE A 112 10.56 -6.26 -15.36
C PHE A 112 10.89 -7.54 -16.10
N THR A 113 10.31 -8.65 -15.68
CA THR A 113 10.49 -9.96 -16.31
C THR A 113 10.18 -9.94 -17.81
N LYS A 114 9.19 -9.15 -18.23
CA LYS A 114 8.85 -8.99 -19.65
C LYS A 114 9.97 -8.36 -20.50
N ASP A 115 10.79 -7.51 -19.90
CA ASP A 115 11.87 -6.82 -20.61
C ASP A 115 13.06 -7.75 -20.84
N LEU A 116 13.10 -8.90 -20.13
CA LEU A 116 14.11 -9.94 -20.29
C LEU A 116 13.83 -10.89 -21.46
N ILE A 117 12.69 -10.79 -22.12
CA ILE A 117 12.30 -11.70 -23.20
C ILE A 117 13.24 -11.65 -24.41
N LEU A 118 13.95 -10.53 -24.56
CA LEU A 118 14.90 -10.31 -25.67
C LEU A 118 16.36 -10.60 -25.25
N VAL A 119 16.59 -11.02 -24.01
CA VAL A 119 17.94 -11.32 -23.52
C VAL A 119 18.29 -12.76 -23.85
N ASP A 120 19.38 -12.96 -24.58
CA ASP A 120 19.93 -14.29 -24.83
C ASP A 120 20.74 -14.74 -23.58
N PRO A 121 20.40 -15.89 -22.98
CA PRO A 121 21.17 -16.42 -21.84
C PRO A 121 22.64 -16.68 -22.14
N ASN A 122 22.99 -16.96 -23.41
CA ASN A 122 24.36 -17.26 -23.80
C ASN A 122 25.27 -16.03 -23.79
N ASP A 123 24.68 -14.82 -23.85
CA ASP A 123 25.46 -13.58 -23.84
C ASP A 123 25.90 -13.18 -22.43
N GLU A 124 25.38 -13.85 -21.39
CA GLU A 124 25.70 -13.60 -19.96
C GLU A 124 25.73 -12.10 -19.60
N ILE A 125 24.77 -11.35 -20.10
CA ILE A 125 24.74 -9.89 -19.96
C ILE A 125 24.56 -9.50 -18.49
N PRO A 126 25.45 -8.64 -17.93
CA PRO A 126 25.29 -8.17 -16.55
C PRO A 126 24.00 -7.36 -16.37
N VAL A 127 23.31 -7.55 -15.23
CA VAL A 127 22.10 -6.77 -14.87
C VAL A 127 22.38 -5.27 -14.93
N ALA A 128 23.58 -4.84 -14.53
CA ALA A 128 24.04 -3.45 -14.61
C ALA A 128 23.89 -2.83 -16.00
N SER A 129 24.11 -3.62 -17.06
CA SER A 129 24.06 -3.15 -18.45
C SER A 129 22.62 -2.95 -18.94
N ILE A 130 21.66 -3.73 -18.42
CA ILE A 130 20.25 -3.69 -18.85
C ILE A 130 19.45 -2.69 -18.01
N LEU A 131 19.80 -2.54 -16.74
CA LEU A 131 19.08 -1.70 -15.79
C LEU A 131 18.77 -0.27 -16.31
N PRO A 132 19.71 0.47 -16.95
CA PRO A 132 19.44 1.81 -17.47
C PRO A 132 18.35 1.87 -18.54
N PHE A 133 18.15 0.78 -19.29
CA PHE A 133 17.16 0.71 -20.37
C PHE A 133 15.81 0.19 -19.90
N CYS A 134 15.78 -0.65 -18.88
CA CYS A 134 14.60 -1.37 -18.41
C CYS A 134 14.08 -0.85 -17.07
N SER A 135 14.91 -0.11 -16.31
CA SER A 135 14.54 0.38 -14.99
C SER A 135 13.51 1.51 -15.08
N ARG A 136 12.49 1.40 -14.25
CA ARG A 136 11.51 2.47 -14.03
C ARG A 136 11.76 3.15 -12.69
N ALA A 137 11.19 4.36 -12.55
CA ALA A 137 11.32 5.13 -11.30
C ALA A 137 10.89 4.29 -10.08
N LEU A 138 11.75 4.28 -9.09
CA LEU A 138 11.47 3.71 -7.78
C LEU A 138 10.59 4.68 -7.00
N ASN A 139 9.38 4.24 -6.68
CA ASN A 139 8.50 5.00 -5.81
C ASN A 139 8.70 4.56 -4.37
N ALA A 140 8.76 5.53 -3.46
CA ALA A 140 8.99 5.30 -2.04
C ALA A 140 7.83 5.83 -1.20
N ALA A 141 7.54 5.15 -0.10
CA ALA A 141 6.60 5.60 0.89
C ALA A 141 7.17 5.45 2.30
N PRO A 142 6.97 6.43 3.21
CA PRO A 142 7.31 6.28 4.62
C PRO A 142 6.45 5.20 5.30
N LYS A 143 7.00 4.48 6.28
CA LYS A 143 6.30 3.44 7.07
C LYS A 143 4.94 3.90 7.62
N GLY A 144 4.87 5.12 8.15
CA GLY A 144 3.66 5.69 8.73
C GLY A 144 2.62 6.20 7.72
N THR A 145 2.79 5.99 6.41
CA THR A 145 1.81 6.40 5.41
C THR A 145 0.54 5.56 5.54
N SER A 146 -0.65 6.21 5.52
CA SER A 146 -1.91 5.48 5.50
C SER A 146 -2.09 4.73 4.18
N LEU A 147 -2.75 3.55 4.24
CA LEU A 147 -3.00 2.74 3.04
C LEU A 147 -3.86 3.48 2.01
N GLU A 148 -4.78 4.31 2.48
CA GLU A 148 -5.63 5.14 1.61
C GLU A 148 -4.78 6.09 0.75
N LYS A 149 -3.84 6.80 1.39
CA LYS A 149 -2.92 7.72 0.70
C LYS A 149 -2.01 6.96 -0.26
N LEU A 150 -1.44 5.83 0.19
CA LEU A 150 -0.58 5.01 -0.66
C LEU A 150 -1.33 4.51 -1.89
N LEU A 151 -2.58 4.05 -1.72
CA LEU A 151 -3.40 3.57 -2.84
C LEU A 151 -3.69 4.70 -3.85
N ALA A 152 -4.01 5.91 -3.37
CA ALA A 152 -4.21 7.07 -4.23
C ALA A 152 -2.94 7.41 -5.03
N ASP A 153 -1.77 7.39 -4.36
CA ASP A 153 -0.47 7.62 -5.02
C ASP A 153 -0.15 6.53 -6.05
N MET A 154 -0.43 5.26 -5.73
CA MET A 154 -0.25 4.13 -6.66
C MET A 154 -1.12 4.28 -7.92
N GLN A 155 -2.37 4.71 -7.75
CA GLN A 155 -3.30 4.95 -8.87
C GLN A 155 -2.83 6.13 -9.73
N GLN A 156 -2.39 7.21 -9.11
CA GLN A 156 -1.92 8.41 -9.82
C GLN A 156 -0.62 8.13 -10.59
N THR A 157 0.35 7.46 -9.96
CA THR A 157 1.64 7.13 -10.57
C THR A 157 1.58 5.90 -11.49
N ARG A 158 0.45 5.19 -11.50
CA ARG A 158 0.28 3.89 -12.17
C ARG A 158 1.37 2.88 -11.81
N SER A 159 1.85 2.96 -10.58
CA SER A 159 2.85 2.05 -10.04
C SER A 159 2.20 1.00 -9.17
N HIS A 160 2.68 -0.24 -9.24
CA HIS A 160 2.17 -1.36 -8.46
C HIS A 160 3.17 -1.84 -7.40
N LEU A 161 4.32 -1.18 -7.30
CA LEU A 161 5.37 -1.50 -6.34
C LEU A 161 5.89 -0.21 -5.72
N TYR A 162 5.95 -0.18 -4.40
CA TYR A 162 6.56 0.88 -3.61
C TYR A 162 7.54 0.25 -2.63
N TYR A 163 8.67 0.89 -2.41
CA TYR A 163 9.55 0.52 -1.31
C TYR A 163 9.28 1.40 -0.09
N VAL A 164 9.40 0.81 1.09
CA VAL A 164 9.08 1.46 2.35
C VAL A 164 10.35 1.96 3.01
N THR A 165 10.35 3.25 3.41
CA THR A 165 11.50 3.90 4.07
C THR A 165 11.16 4.33 5.49
N GLU A 166 12.15 4.41 6.37
CA GLU A 166 11.96 4.91 7.74
C GLU A 166 11.76 6.42 7.79
N SER A 167 12.38 7.17 6.89
CA SER A 167 12.33 8.63 6.89
C SER A 167 11.25 9.18 5.97
N GLN A 168 10.64 10.30 6.36
CA GLN A 168 9.78 11.08 5.49
C GLN A 168 10.63 11.74 4.39
N PHE A 169 10.70 11.11 3.22
CA PHE A 169 11.20 11.77 2.03
C PHE A 169 10.05 12.58 1.38
N GLY A 170 10.34 13.84 1.07
CA GLY A 170 9.38 14.70 0.39
C GLY A 170 8.91 14.09 -0.93
N SER A 171 7.63 14.26 -1.21
CA SER A 171 6.83 13.70 -2.31
C SER A 171 7.21 14.16 -3.72
N SER A 172 8.48 14.25 -4.06
CA SER A 172 8.93 14.47 -5.44
C SER A 172 10.43 14.23 -5.54
N GLY A 173 10.81 13.01 -5.84
CA GLY A 173 12.21 12.68 -6.05
C GLY A 173 12.37 11.46 -6.92
N THR A 174 12.46 11.69 -8.23
CA THR A 174 13.14 10.76 -9.14
C THR A 174 14.53 10.55 -8.57
N ALA A 175 14.74 9.44 -7.86
CA ALA A 175 16.03 9.08 -7.29
C ALA A 175 16.96 8.55 -8.39
N LEU A 176 17.35 9.45 -9.30
CA LEU A 176 18.49 9.27 -10.19
C LEU A 176 19.64 10.14 -9.67
N GLY A 177 20.55 9.51 -8.90
CA GLY A 177 21.89 9.98 -8.66
C GLY A 177 22.08 11.11 -7.65
N LYS A 178 22.00 10.78 -6.35
CA LYS A 178 22.87 11.30 -5.30
C LYS A 178 22.44 10.68 -3.96
N GLY A 179 23.24 9.74 -3.43
CA GLY A 179 23.13 9.26 -2.05
C GLY A 179 21.81 8.57 -1.75
N LEU A 180 21.66 7.31 -2.15
CA LEU A 180 20.50 6.49 -1.80
C LEU A 180 20.32 6.45 -0.28
N PRO A 181 19.11 6.76 0.23
CA PRO A 181 18.79 6.54 1.63
C PRO A 181 18.86 5.03 1.93
N ARG A 182 19.31 4.71 3.12
CA ARG A 182 19.26 3.35 3.66
C ARG A 182 17.81 2.87 3.64
N VAL A 183 17.53 1.81 2.92
CA VAL A 183 16.24 1.13 2.92
C VAL A 183 16.27 0.11 4.05
N ASP A 184 15.56 0.34 5.12
CA ASP A 184 15.59 -0.56 6.26
C ASP A 184 14.59 -1.71 6.16
N ARG A 185 13.57 -1.64 5.28
CA ARG A 185 12.63 -2.76 4.99
C ARG A 185 11.75 -2.44 3.78
N VAL A 186 11.37 -3.45 3.02
CA VAL A 186 10.39 -3.40 1.92
C VAL A 186 9.06 -3.97 2.39
#